data_316bf70ab4104ac9a4a48f94073a677b
#
_entry.id   316bf70ab4104ac9a4a48f94073a677b
#
_cell.length_a   1.000
_cell.length_b   1.000
_cell.length_c   1.000
_cell.angle_alpha   90.00
_cell.angle_beta   90.00
_cell.angle_gamma   90.00
#
_symmetry.space_group_name_H-M   'P 1'
#
loop_
_entity.id
_entity.type
_entity.pdbx_description
1 polymer ?
#
loop_
_entity_poly.entity_id
_entity_poly.type
_entity_poly.pdbx_seq_one_letter_code
_entity_poly.pdbx_strand_id
1 'polypeptide(L)'
;MLSTGFNRIRKEVGTMELTRMELFKAMNDKHTNLRNCEGLIIKPVAFHTHQYSDADGKLHSVLVIKNGNDGKMYKTEVSAFIEKFMKYDEAFGEDADADKPEIVIILNKSKKGNTYVNFDLVEQAD
;
A
#
# COMPACT_ATOMS: atom_id res chain seq x y z
N MET A 1 -5.64 -20.25 -7.44
CA MET A 1 -5.45 -19.78 -7.19
C MET A 1 -5.39 -18.99 -7.25
N LEU A 2 -5.44 -18.58 -7.20
CA LEU A 2 -5.36 -17.82 -7.13
C LEU A 2 -4.77 -17.17 -7.48
N SER A 3 -4.66 -16.86 -7.79
CA SER A 3 -4.22 -16.39 -7.93
C SER A 3 -3.93 -15.78 -8.11
N THR A 4 -3.97 -15.42 -8.30
CA THR A 4 -3.57 -14.81 -8.42
C THR A 4 -2.70 -14.41 -8.45
N GLY A 5 -2.42 -14.37 -8.72
CA GLY A 5 -1.62 -14.33 -8.62
C GLY A 5 -0.91 -13.58 -8.36
N PHE A 6 -0.77 -13.14 -8.14
CA PHE A 6 0.01 -12.61 -7.53
C PHE A 6 0.34 -13.00 -6.39
N ASN A 7 0.26 -13.31 -6.06
CA ASN A 7 0.56 -13.62 -5.07
C ASN A 7 0.85 -14.33 -4.53
N ARG A 8 0.92 -14.61 -4.42
CA ARG A 8 1.02 -15.23 -3.82
C ARG A 8 1.77 -16.00 -2.91
N ILE A 9 2.29 -16.30 -2.80
CA ILE A 9 3.20 -17.28 -2.26
C ILE A 9 4.16 -16.66 -1.28
N ARG A 10 4.57 -15.44 -1.53
CA ARG A 10 5.40 -14.69 -0.61
C ARG A 10 4.76 -14.47 0.74
N LYS A 11 3.46 -14.51 0.74
CA LYS A 11 2.72 -14.29 1.96
C LYS A 11 3.06 -15.27 3.06
N GLU A 12 3.60 -16.39 2.69
CA GLU A 12 3.95 -17.39 3.68
C GLU A 12 5.16 -17.00 4.50
N VAL A 13 5.95 -16.09 3.99
CA VAL A 13 7.18 -15.71 4.65
C VAL A 13 7.23 -14.24 5.03
N GLY A 14 6.41 -13.43 4.47
CA GLY A 14 6.48 -12.01 4.72
C GLY A 14 5.15 -11.38 5.07
N THR A 15 4.53 -10.86 4.06
CA THR A 15 3.29 -10.13 4.22
C THR A 15 2.10 -11.07 4.36
N MET A 16 1.23 -10.81 5.31
CA MET A 16 -0.01 -11.56 5.45
C MET A 16 -0.93 -11.22 4.29
N GLU A 17 -1.64 -12.24 3.80
CA GLU A 17 -2.64 -11.99 2.78
C GLU A 17 -3.89 -11.42 3.41
N LEU A 18 -4.59 -10.64 2.63
CA LEU A 18 -5.92 -10.21 3.01
C LEU A 18 -6.86 -11.42 2.97
N THR A 19 -7.78 -11.49 3.92
CA THR A 19 -8.82 -12.50 3.89
C THR A 19 -9.73 -12.20 2.69
N ARG A 20 -10.60 -13.15 2.34
CA ARG A 20 -11.55 -12.94 1.24
C ARG A 20 -12.44 -11.74 1.50
N MET A 21 -12.88 -11.59 2.75
CA MET A 21 -13.73 -10.46 3.12
C MET A 21 -12.97 -9.15 3.01
N GLU A 22 -11.73 -9.13 3.49
CA GLU A 22 -10.90 -7.94 3.39
C GLU A 22 -10.61 -7.58 1.94
N LEU A 23 -10.37 -8.60 1.11
CA LEU A 23 -10.11 -8.37 -0.30
C LEU A 23 -11.32 -7.76 -0.98
N PHE A 24 -12.50 -8.28 -0.69
CA PHE A 24 -13.74 -7.71 -1.22
C PHE A 24 -13.90 -6.25 -0.81
N LYS A 25 -13.66 -5.97 0.47
CA LYS A 25 -13.74 -4.60 0.98
C LYS A 25 -12.68 -3.71 0.36
N ALA A 26 -11.48 -4.24 0.16
CA ALA A 26 -10.39 -3.47 -0.44
C ALA A 26 -10.78 -2.98 -1.83
N MET A 27 -11.52 -3.79 -2.57
CA MET A 27 -11.90 -3.45 -3.94
C MET A 27 -13.18 -2.62 -4.03
N ASN A 28 -14.05 -2.69 -3.04
CA ASN A 28 -15.39 -2.11 -3.14
C ASN A 28 -15.71 -1.01 -2.16
N ASP A 29 -15.08 -1.03 -0.99
CA ASP A 29 -15.38 -0.02 0.03
C ASP A 29 -14.60 1.26 -0.22
N LYS A 30 -15.08 2.33 0.35
CA LYS A 30 -14.35 3.59 0.34
C LYS A 30 -13.33 3.55 1.47
N HIS A 31 -12.09 3.71 1.11
CA HIS A 31 -11.01 3.73 2.09
C HIS A 31 -10.43 5.13 2.19
N THR A 32 -9.80 5.41 3.32
CA THR A 32 -9.15 6.70 3.49
C THR A 32 -8.00 6.82 2.50
N ASN A 33 -7.99 7.91 1.76
CA ASN A 33 -6.94 8.18 0.79
C ASN A 33 -5.70 8.64 1.54
N LEU A 34 -4.56 8.04 1.21
CA LEU A 34 -3.30 8.36 1.87
C LEU A 34 -2.91 9.84 1.75
N ARG A 35 -3.41 10.49 0.72
CA ARG A 35 -3.19 11.91 0.55
C ARG A 35 -3.66 12.74 1.74
N ASN A 36 -4.62 12.23 2.49
CA ASN A 36 -5.18 12.92 3.64
C ASN A 36 -4.54 12.47 4.96
N CYS A 37 -3.44 11.76 4.88
CA CYS A 37 -2.86 11.09 6.04
C CYS A 37 -1.41 11.49 6.31
N GLU A 38 -1.05 12.74 5.99
CA GLU A 38 0.32 13.20 6.23
C GLU A 38 0.75 12.95 7.67
N GLY A 39 1.91 12.33 7.83
CA GLY A 39 2.44 12.02 9.15
C GLY A 39 1.99 10.68 9.71
N LEU A 40 1.05 10.01 9.04
CA LEU A 40 0.59 8.70 9.52
C LEU A 40 1.71 7.67 9.35
N ILE A 41 1.92 6.91 10.40
CA ILE A 41 2.88 5.81 10.37
C ILE A 41 2.12 4.52 10.13
N ILE A 42 2.50 3.81 9.09
CA ILE A 42 1.84 2.57 8.68
C ILE A 42 2.79 1.39 8.86
N LYS A 43 2.27 0.34 9.46
CA LYS A 43 2.93 -0.95 9.49
C LYS A 43 2.23 -1.82 8.44
N PRO A 44 2.80 -1.96 7.23
CA PRO A 44 2.11 -2.71 6.19
C PRO A 44 2.10 -4.19 6.53
N VAL A 45 0.94 -4.71 6.88
CA VAL A 45 0.80 -6.13 7.19
C VAL A 45 0.17 -6.91 6.03
N ALA A 46 -0.51 -6.21 5.14
CA ALA A 46 -1.08 -6.81 3.93
C ALA A 46 -1.38 -5.70 2.94
N PHE A 47 -1.46 -6.03 1.67
CA PHE A 47 -1.83 -5.05 0.66
C PHE A 47 -2.47 -5.75 -0.53
N HIS A 48 -3.13 -4.94 -1.35
CA HIS A 48 -3.75 -5.42 -2.58
C HIS A 48 -3.67 -4.33 -3.64
N THR A 49 -3.44 -4.73 -4.88
CA THR A 49 -3.48 -3.80 -6.00
C THR A 49 -4.55 -4.26 -6.98
N HIS A 50 -5.25 -3.32 -7.56
CA HIS A 50 -6.24 -3.63 -8.60
C HIS A 50 -6.36 -2.43 -9.53
N GLN A 51 -7.09 -2.63 -10.63
CA GLN A 51 -7.32 -1.59 -11.61
C GLN A 51 -8.81 -1.46 -11.87
N TYR A 52 -9.21 -0.25 -12.23
CA TYR A 52 -10.60 0.00 -12.66
C TYR A 52 -10.57 1.03 -13.79
N SER A 53 -11.64 1.03 -14.60
CA SER A 53 -11.80 2.00 -15.67
C SER A 53 -12.80 3.05 -15.24
N ASP A 54 -12.48 4.32 -15.50
CA ASP A 54 -13.44 5.39 -15.21
C ASP A 54 -14.44 5.54 -16.36
N ALA A 55 -15.32 6.55 -16.25
CA ALA A 55 -16.36 6.78 -17.24
C ALA A 55 -15.81 7.09 -18.63
N ASP A 56 -14.58 7.60 -18.70
CA ASP A 56 -13.94 7.91 -19.98
C ASP A 56 -13.13 6.73 -20.51
N GLY A 57 -13.17 5.60 -19.84
CA GLY A 57 -12.43 4.43 -20.25
C GLY A 57 -10.97 4.44 -19.83
N LYS A 58 -10.57 5.42 -19.04
CA LYS A 58 -9.19 5.51 -18.57
C LYS A 58 -8.94 4.54 -17.43
N LEU A 59 -7.82 3.85 -17.49
CA LEU A 59 -7.46 2.85 -16.51
C LEU A 59 -6.75 3.49 -15.32
N HIS A 60 -7.17 3.12 -14.13
CA HIS A 60 -6.57 3.58 -12.89
C HIS A 60 -6.09 2.40 -12.08
N SER A 61 -4.89 2.52 -11.53
CA SER A 61 -4.34 1.52 -10.62
C SER A 61 -4.53 1.99 -9.18
N VAL A 62 -4.92 1.08 -8.32
CA VAL A 62 -5.18 1.39 -6.91
C VAL A 62 -4.35 0.44 -6.05
N LEU A 63 -3.71 1.00 -5.03
CA LEU A 63 -3.03 0.22 -4.01
C LEU A 63 -3.79 0.43 -2.70
N VAL A 64 -4.16 -0.67 -2.06
CA VAL A 64 -4.79 -0.64 -0.73
C VAL A 64 -3.84 -1.32 0.23
N ILE A 65 -3.51 -0.64 1.32
CA ILE A 65 -2.58 -1.16 2.33
C ILE A 65 -3.32 -1.31 3.65
N LYS A 66 -3.18 -2.46 4.27
CA LYS A 66 -3.72 -2.67 5.62
C LYS A 66 -2.65 -2.27 6.62
N ASN A 67 -3.02 -1.35 7.52
CA ASN A 67 -2.11 -0.87 8.57
C ASN A 67 -2.26 -1.73 9.81
N GLY A 68 -1.18 -2.39 10.21
CA GLY A 68 -1.19 -3.21 11.42
C GLY A 68 -1.32 -2.43 12.70
N ASN A 69 -1.02 -1.13 12.66
CA ASN A 69 -1.10 -0.30 13.86
C ASN A 69 -2.54 0.05 14.26
N ASP A 70 -3.44 0.16 13.30
CA ASP A 70 -4.83 0.52 13.59
C ASP A 70 -5.85 -0.43 12.98
N GLY A 71 -5.40 -1.41 12.20
CA GLY A 71 -6.28 -2.37 11.56
C GLY A 71 -7.09 -1.82 10.38
N LYS A 72 -6.86 -0.59 9.99
CA LYS A 72 -7.62 0.04 8.91
C LYS A 72 -6.90 -0.10 7.59
N MET A 73 -7.66 0.08 6.51
CA MET A 73 -7.10 0.07 5.16
C MET A 73 -7.04 1.47 4.60
N TYR A 74 -5.99 1.72 3.85
CA TYR A 74 -5.73 3.03 3.23
C TYR A 74 -5.42 2.82 1.76
N LYS A 75 -5.75 3.78 0.93
CA LYS A 75 -5.57 3.63 -0.52
C LYS A 75 -4.83 4.80 -1.14
N THR A 76 -4.22 4.53 -2.28
CA THR A 76 -3.67 5.58 -3.13
C THR A 76 -3.75 5.12 -4.59
N GLU A 77 -3.85 6.10 -5.49
CA GLU A 77 -3.81 5.85 -6.92
C GLU A 77 -2.58 6.49 -7.57
N VAL A 78 -1.68 7.03 -6.76
CA VAL A 78 -0.48 7.70 -7.27
C VAL A 78 0.52 6.66 -7.76
N SER A 79 0.79 6.67 -9.06
CA SER A 79 1.65 5.68 -9.69
C SER A 79 3.04 5.62 -9.06
N ALA A 80 3.64 6.75 -8.80
CA ALA A 80 4.97 6.79 -8.21
C ALA A 80 5.00 6.16 -6.81
N PHE A 81 3.93 6.38 -6.03
CA PHE A 81 3.81 5.76 -4.72
C PHE A 81 3.72 4.25 -4.86
N ILE A 82 2.86 3.80 -5.78
CA ILE A 82 2.65 2.37 -5.99
C ILE A 82 3.94 1.68 -6.40
N GLU A 83 4.67 2.28 -7.35
CA GLU A 83 5.95 1.71 -7.79
C GLU A 83 6.95 1.63 -6.65
N LYS A 84 7.03 2.68 -5.85
CA LYS A 84 7.94 2.72 -4.71
C LYS A 84 7.55 1.67 -3.67
N PHE A 85 6.24 1.52 -3.44
CA PHE A 85 5.76 0.53 -2.49
C PHE A 85 6.07 -0.90 -2.95
N MET A 86 5.95 -1.16 -4.25
CA MET A 86 6.27 -2.48 -4.76
C MET A 86 7.75 -2.80 -4.58
N LYS A 87 8.62 -1.80 -4.71
CA LYS A 87 10.05 -1.98 -4.44
C LYS A 87 10.31 -2.22 -2.95
N TYR A 88 9.54 -1.54 -2.11
CA TYR A 88 9.60 -1.76 -0.67
C TYR A 88 9.22 -3.22 -0.35
N ASP A 89 8.14 -3.70 -0.95
CA ASP A 89 7.70 -5.07 -0.75
C ASP A 89 8.73 -6.07 -1.26
N GLU A 90 9.34 -5.77 -2.40
CA GLU A 90 10.38 -6.63 -2.95
C GLU A 90 11.58 -6.73 -2.01
N ALA A 91 11.94 -5.61 -1.38
CA ALA A 91 13.10 -5.57 -0.50
C ALA A 91 12.85 -6.21 0.86
N PHE A 92 11.64 -6.05 1.40
CA PHE A 92 11.36 -6.45 2.78
C PHE A 92 10.25 -7.48 2.93
N GLY A 93 9.44 -7.66 1.90
CA GLY A 93 8.20 -8.41 2.04
C GLY A 93 8.36 -9.90 2.26
N GLU A 94 9.49 -10.47 1.88
CA GLU A 94 9.69 -11.90 1.98
C GLU A 94 10.31 -12.35 3.29
N ASP A 95 10.65 -11.43 4.14
CA ASP A 95 11.31 -11.78 5.38
C ASP A 95 10.31 -11.67 6.52
N ALA A 96 9.74 -12.80 6.88
CA ALA A 96 8.70 -12.85 7.90
C ALA A 96 9.18 -12.39 9.27
N ASP A 97 10.43 -12.60 9.55
CA ASP A 97 11.02 -12.25 10.85
C ASP A 97 11.74 -10.93 10.81
N ALA A 98 11.78 -10.32 9.66
CA ALA A 98 12.48 -9.07 9.52
C ALA A 98 11.84 -7.99 10.33
N ASP A 99 12.66 -7.13 10.86
CA ASP A 99 12.19 -5.88 11.39
C ASP A 99 11.86 -4.98 10.19
N LYS A 100 10.80 -5.36 9.51
CA LYS A 100 10.32 -4.65 8.36
C LYS A 100 10.04 -3.21 8.77
N PRO A 101 10.70 -2.24 8.15
CA PRO A 101 10.51 -0.86 8.59
C PRO A 101 9.09 -0.39 8.34
N GLU A 102 8.56 0.37 9.28
CA GLU A 102 7.30 1.03 9.06
C GLU A 102 7.51 2.17 8.07
N ILE A 103 6.44 2.63 7.47
CA ILE A 103 6.53 3.76 6.55
C ILE A 103 5.75 4.93 7.13
N VAL A 104 6.21 6.13 6.81
CA VAL A 104 5.51 7.35 7.20
C VAL A 104 5.04 8.07 5.94
N ILE A 105 3.78 8.48 5.96
CA ILE A 105 3.18 9.17 4.81
C ILE A 105 3.61 10.62 4.81
N ILE A 106 4.15 11.05 3.68
CA ILE A 106 4.61 12.44 3.52
C ILE A 106 3.95 13.04 2.27
N LEU A 107 3.87 14.35 2.26
CA LEU A 107 3.38 15.07 1.10
C LEU A 107 4.52 15.91 0.56
N ASN A 108 4.77 15.76 -0.73
CA ASN A 108 5.81 16.51 -1.42
C ASN A 108 5.18 17.45 -2.42
N LYS A 109 5.87 18.54 -2.75
CA LYS A 109 5.42 19.45 -3.79
C LYS A 109 6.29 19.29 -5.02
N SER A 110 5.63 19.22 -6.17
CA SER A 110 6.34 19.21 -7.43
C SER A 110 6.82 20.63 -7.75
N LYS A 111 7.66 20.73 -8.78
CA LYS A 111 8.14 22.05 -9.23
C LYS A 111 7.00 22.96 -9.67
N LYS A 112 5.89 22.39 -10.07
CA LYS A 112 4.71 23.15 -10.49
C LYS A 112 3.79 23.51 -9.33
N GLY A 113 4.18 23.16 -8.10
CA GLY A 113 3.39 23.46 -6.92
C GLY A 113 2.30 22.45 -6.60
N ASN A 114 2.18 21.39 -7.38
CA ASN A 114 1.21 20.34 -7.08
C ASN A 114 1.71 19.46 -5.93
N THR A 115 0.78 19.11 -5.05
CA THR A 115 1.10 18.24 -3.92
C THR A 115 0.81 16.79 -4.30
N TYR A 116 1.73 15.91 -3.97
CA TYR A 116 1.50 14.47 -4.19
C TYR A 116 1.95 13.69 -2.97
N VAL A 117 1.32 12.55 -2.77
CA VAL A 117 1.60 11.69 -1.63
C VAL A 117 2.84 10.84 -1.93
N ASN A 118 3.64 10.64 -0.90
CA ASN A 118 4.83 9.82 -0.95
C ASN A 118 5.00 9.16 0.41
N PHE A 119 6.02 8.37 0.58
CA PHE A 119 6.32 7.82 1.90
C PHE A 119 7.82 7.71 2.08
N ASP A 120 8.21 7.60 3.34
CA ASP A 120 9.60 7.36 3.70
C ASP A 120 9.62 6.23 4.70
N LEU A 121 10.77 5.63 4.88
CA LEU A 121 10.93 4.58 5.89
C LEU A 121 11.13 5.23 7.25
N VAL A 122 10.49 4.65 8.26
CA VAL A 122 10.68 5.10 9.63
C VAL A 122 11.95 4.45 10.13
N GLU A 123 12.95 5.25 10.44
CA GLU A 123 14.18 4.73 10.98
C GLU A 123 13.97 4.35 12.44
N GLN A 124 14.44 3.18 12.79
CA GLN A 124 14.33 2.75 14.17
C GLN A 124 15.52 3.30 14.95
N ALA A 125 15.22 3.90 16.07
CA ALA A 125 16.26 4.37 16.95
C ALA A 125 16.87 3.16 17.65
N ASP A 126 18.16 3.10 17.68
CA ASP A 126 18.85 2.03 18.37
C ASP A 126 18.93 2.31 19.85
#